data_4ca88023f61a928570d974ad2a7fee00
#
_entry.id   4ca88023f61a928570d974ad2a7fee00
#
_cell.length_a   1.000
_cell.length_b   1.000
_cell.length_c   1.000
_cell.angle_alpha   90.00
_cell.angle_beta   90.00
_cell.angle_gamma   90.00
#
_symmetry.space_group_name_H-M   'P 1'
#
loop_
_entity.id
_entity.type
_entity.pdbx_description
1 polymer ?
#
loop_
_entity_poly.entity_id
_entity_poly.type
_entity_poly.pdbx_seq_one_letter_code
_entity_poly.pdbx_strand_id
1 'polypeptide(L)'
;MQEKNIITQTKKEFQSMLSTFSHEIRNPLALITSEMQMLSDSQPQLCFNEHWDNIMENLNYIRELLDELSRYQNAGHISLVQTDLSICLNRITSSFRPALDYLGISFETDIPRDLP
;
A
#
# COMPACT_ATOMS: atom_id res chain seq x y z
N MET A 1 33.43 5.70 -10.92
CA MET A 1 33.09 4.32 -10.59
C MET A 1 32.34 4.18 -9.28
N GLN A 2 32.73 4.90 -8.25
CA GLN A 2 32.03 4.84 -6.95
C GLN A 2 30.59 5.38 -7.02
N GLU A 3 30.34 6.39 -7.85
CA GLU A 3 29.00 6.98 -8.00
C GLU A 3 27.99 6.01 -8.60
N LYS A 4 28.42 5.21 -9.61
CA LYS A 4 27.53 4.20 -10.20
C LYS A 4 27.17 3.09 -9.22
N ASN A 5 28.10 2.69 -8.35
CA ASN A 5 27.87 1.67 -7.33
C ASN A 5 26.88 2.18 -6.27
N ILE A 6 27.01 3.44 -5.86
CA ILE A 6 26.12 4.05 -4.89
C ILE A 6 24.71 4.15 -5.46
N ILE A 7 24.56 4.59 -6.71
CA ILE A 7 23.26 4.70 -7.38
C ILE A 7 22.61 3.31 -7.52
N THR A 8 23.37 2.31 -7.92
CA THR A 8 22.85 0.95 -8.06
C THR A 8 22.41 0.38 -6.71
N GLN A 9 23.19 0.61 -5.67
CA GLN A 9 22.87 0.16 -4.32
C GLN A 9 21.62 0.87 -3.79
N THR A 10 21.49 2.17 -4.02
CA THR A 10 20.31 2.95 -3.63
C THR A 10 19.06 2.45 -4.33
N LYS A 11 19.16 2.10 -5.62
CA LYS A 11 18.03 1.52 -6.36
C LYS A 11 17.62 0.17 -5.79
N LYS A 12 18.57 -0.69 -5.43
CA LYS A 12 18.29 -1.99 -4.82
C LYS A 12 17.63 -1.83 -3.46
N GLU A 13 18.13 -0.90 -2.65
CA GLU A 13 17.54 -0.62 -1.33
C GLU A 13 16.12 -0.09 -1.48
N PHE A 14 15.88 0.77 -2.45
CA PHE A 14 14.55 1.31 -2.74
C PHE A 14 13.59 0.21 -3.20
N GLN A 15 14.03 -0.67 -4.10
CA GLN A 15 13.23 -1.81 -4.54
C GLN A 15 12.91 -2.76 -3.39
N SER A 16 13.88 -3.02 -2.53
CA SER A 16 13.69 -3.86 -1.35
C SER A 16 12.68 -3.23 -0.38
N MET A 17 12.78 -1.92 -0.18
CA MET A 17 11.85 -1.16 0.65
C MET A 17 10.42 -1.24 0.10
N LEU A 18 10.25 -1.06 -1.22
CA LEU A 18 8.94 -1.15 -1.87
C LEU A 18 8.35 -2.55 -1.74
N SER A 19 9.17 -3.59 -1.90
CA SER A 19 8.74 -4.97 -1.77
C SER A 19 8.25 -5.25 -0.34
N THR A 20 9.02 -4.86 0.65
CA THR A 20 8.69 -5.02 2.06
C THR A 20 7.42 -4.25 2.41
N PHE A 21 7.34 -2.99 1.98
CA PHE A 21 6.17 -2.14 2.21
C PHE A 21 4.91 -2.75 1.61
N SER A 22 4.97 -3.20 0.35
CA SER A 22 3.84 -3.84 -0.31
C SER A 22 3.36 -5.07 0.46
N HIS A 23 4.28 -5.94 0.88
CA HIS A 23 3.92 -7.14 1.64
C HIS A 23 3.32 -6.80 3.00
N GLU A 24 3.88 -5.84 3.70
CA GLU A 24 3.40 -5.42 5.01
C GLU A 24 1.99 -4.82 4.95
N ILE A 25 1.64 -4.18 3.84
CA ILE A 25 0.29 -3.64 3.65
C ILE A 25 -0.68 -4.70 3.14
N ARG A 26 -0.23 -5.59 2.26
CA ARG A 26 -1.08 -6.68 1.75
C ARG A 26 -1.56 -7.60 2.87
N ASN A 27 -0.75 -7.83 3.88
CA ASN A 27 -1.11 -8.71 4.98
C ASN A 27 -2.33 -8.21 5.78
N PRO A 28 -2.32 -6.99 6.36
CA PRO A 28 -3.52 -6.48 7.03
C PRO A 28 -4.69 -6.28 6.08
N LEU A 29 -4.43 -5.93 4.83
CA LEU A 29 -5.48 -5.78 3.82
C LEU A 29 -6.22 -7.10 3.59
N ALA A 30 -5.48 -8.20 3.47
CA ALA A 30 -6.05 -9.53 3.32
C ALA A 30 -6.88 -9.93 4.54
N LEU A 31 -6.39 -9.59 5.74
CA LEU A 31 -7.12 -9.86 6.98
C LEU A 31 -8.43 -9.07 7.04
N ILE A 32 -8.41 -7.79 6.71
CA ILE A 32 -9.61 -6.95 6.70
C ILE A 32 -10.62 -7.50 5.68
N THR A 33 -10.16 -7.84 4.48
CA THR A 33 -11.02 -8.41 3.44
C THR A 33 -11.66 -9.72 3.93
N SER A 34 -10.87 -10.57 4.57
CA SER A 34 -11.36 -11.83 5.14
C SER A 34 -12.40 -11.61 6.23
N GLU A 35 -12.15 -10.66 7.14
CA GLU A 35 -13.09 -10.32 8.20
C GLU A 35 -14.39 -9.75 7.63
N MET A 36 -14.32 -8.91 6.61
CA MET A 36 -15.49 -8.38 5.93
C MET A 36 -16.31 -9.50 5.30
N GLN A 37 -15.64 -10.48 4.68
CA GLN A 37 -16.31 -11.63 4.10
C GLN A 37 -17.02 -12.47 5.17
N MET A 38 -16.38 -12.69 6.30
CA MET A 38 -16.97 -13.44 7.42
C MET A 38 -18.18 -12.71 8.00
N LEU A 39 -18.11 -11.37 8.11
CA LEU A 39 -19.26 -10.57 8.53
C LEU A 39 -20.42 -10.68 7.54
N SER A 40 -20.13 -10.64 6.25
CA SER A 40 -21.13 -10.80 5.20
C SER A 40 -21.81 -12.16 5.28
N ASP A 41 -21.04 -13.21 5.56
CA ASP A 41 -21.58 -14.57 5.66
C ASP A 41 -22.46 -14.75 6.91
N SER A 42 -22.10 -14.13 8.03
CA SER A 42 -22.86 -14.23 9.29
C SER A 42 -24.03 -13.27 9.35
N GLN A 43 -23.91 -12.10 8.73
CA GLN A 43 -24.93 -11.04 8.73
C GLN A 43 -25.12 -10.46 7.33
N PRO A 44 -25.84 -11.19 6.44
CA PRO A 44 -25.97 -10.75 5.03
C PRO A 44 -26.57 -9.35 4.86
N GLN A 45 -27.38 -8.89 5.82
CA GLN A 45 -27.99 -7.57 5.75
C GLN A 45 -26.98 -6.43 5.80
N LEU A 46 -25.75 -6.67 6.27
CA LEU A 46 -24.68 -5.65 6.28
C LEU A 46 -24.31 -5.22 4.87
N CYS A 47 -24.46 -6.10 3.86
CA CYS A 47 -24.14 -5.77 2.47
C CYS A 47 -25.06 -4.69 1.90
N PHE A 48 -26.22 -4.43 2.51
CA PHE A 48 -27.14 -3.38 2.10
C PHE A 48 -26.83 -2.02 2.72
N ASN A 49 -25.86 -1.97 3.63
CA ASN A 49 -25.42 -0.71 4.22
C ASN A 49 -24.54 0.04 3.23
N GLU A 50 -24.78 1.34 3.07
CA GLU A 50 -23.99 2.18 2.16
C GLU A 50 -22.50 2.21 2.50
N HIS A 51 -22.17 2.12 3.78
CA HIS A 51 -20.79 2.10 4.23
C HIS A 51 -20.05 0.82 3.83
N TRP A 52 -20.78 -0.29 3.68
CA TRP A 52 -20.21 -1.54 3.22
C TRP A 52 -19.57 -1.41 1.85
N ASP A 53 -20.33 -0.85 0.90
CA ASP A 53 -19.84 -0.65 -0.46
C ASP A 53 -18.64 0.31 -0.48
N ASN A 54 -18.70 1.37 0.31
CA ASN A 54 -17.58 2.32 0.42
C ASN A 54 -16.31 1.65 0.95
N ILE A 55 -16.44 0.79 1.96
CA ILE A 55 -15.30 0.05 2.50
C ILE A 55 -14.72 -0.89 1.46
N MET A 56 -15.57 -1.63 0.76
CA MET A 56 -15.12 -2.58 -0.26
C MET A 56 -14.44 -1.87 -1.43
N GLU A 57 -14.97 -0.73 -1.86
CA GLU A 57 -14.36 0.09 -2.90
C GLU A 57 -12.98 0.59 -2.50
N ASN A 58 -12.84 1.06 -1.25
CA ASN A 58 -11.58 1.54 -0.74
C ASN A 58 -10.55 0.41 -0.61
N LEU A 59 -10.98 -0.77 -0.18
CA LEU A 59 -10.10 -1.94 -0.11
C LEU A 59 -9.60 -2.34 -1.50
N ASN A 60 -10.48 -2.34 -2.49
CA ASN A 60 -10.12 -2.62 -3.88
C ASN A 60 -9.17 -1.56 -4.43
N TYR A 61 -9.40 -0.29 -4.12
CA TYR A 61 -8.55 0.80 -4.53
C TYR A 61 -7.13 0.65 -3.99
N ILE A 62 -7.00 0.31 -2.71
CA ILE A 62 -5.69 0.08 -2.10
C ILE A 62 -4.98 -1.10 -2.79
N ARG A 63 -5.72 -2.16 -3.10
CA ARG A 63 -5.16 -3.32 -3.80
C ARG A 63 -4.63 -2.93 -5.18
N GLU A 64 -5.38 -2.12 -5.92
CA GLU A 64 -4.96 -1.61 -7.22
C GLU A 64 -3.68 -0.77 -7.12
N LEU A 65 -3.58 0.07 -6.09
CA LEU A 65 -2.38 0.87 -5.85
C LEU A 65 -1.16 -0.01 -5.55
N LEU A 66 -1.34 -1.08 -4.77
CA LEU A 66 -0.28 -2.03 -4.49
C LEU A 66 0.16 -2.79 -5.74
N ASP A 67 -0.79 -3.16 -6.60
CA ASP A 67 -0.49 -3.81 -7.87
C ASP A 67 0.29 -2.86 -8.79
N GLU A 68 -0.05 -1.58 -8.79
CA GLU A 68 0.69 -0.56 -9.53
C GLU A 68 2.12 -0.42 -9.03
N LEU A 69 2.33 -0.41 -7.71
CA LEU A 69 3.66 -0.41 -7.12
C LEU A 69 4.48 -1.63 -7.55
N SER A 70 3.86 -2.80 -7.57
CA SER A 70 4.51 -4.04 -8.00
C SER A 70 4.95 -3.95 -9.47
N ARG A 71 4.15 -3.33 -10.32
CA ARG A 71 4.51 -3.11 -11.72
C ARG A 71 5.72 -2.19 -11.87
N TYR A 72 5.78 -1.11 -11.12
CA TYR A 72 6.93 -0.20 -11.11
C TYR A 72 8.20 -0.91 -10.63
N GLN A 73 8.07 -1.72 -9.60
CA GLN A 73 9.17 -2.50 -9.06
C GLN A 73 9.76 -3.45 -10.11
N ASN A 74 8.91 -4.08 -10.90
CA ASN A 74 9.34 -5.06 -11.92
C ASN A 74 9.82 -4.42 -13.21
N ALA A 75 9.37 -3.19 -13.50
CA ALA A 75 9.68 -2.52 -14.76
C ALA A 75 11.10 -1.94 -14.81
N GLY A 76 11.79 -1.76 -13.70
CA GLY A 76 13.14 -1.21 -13.66
C GLY A 76 13.24 0.27 -14.00
N HIS A 77 12.12 0.97 -14.17
CA HIS A 77 12.05 2.39 -14.51
C HIS A 77 11.81 3.28 -13.29
N ILE A 78 12.48 2.98 -12.19
CA ILE A 78 12.27 3.67 -10.91
C ILE A 78 12.54 5.16 -11.01
N SER A 79 13.56 5.55 -11.77
CA SER A 79 13.97 6.95 -11.87
C SER A 79 12.91 7.87 -12.52
N LEU A 80 12.08 7.32 -13.41
CA LEU A 80 11.06 8.09 -14.13
C LEU A 80 9.77 8.24 -13.33
N VAL A 81 9.54 7.40 -12.33
CA VAL A 81 8.28 7.33 -11.60
C VAL A 81 8.43 7.58 -10.11
N GLN A 82 9.58 8.06 -9.65
CA GLN A 82 9.84 8.33 -8.24
C GLN A 82 8.81 9.28 -7.61
N THR A 83 8.47 10.35 -8.31
CA THR A 83 7.49 11.33 -7.85
C THR A 83 6.12 10.67 -7.74
N ASP A 84 5.73 9.88 -8.74
CA ASP A 84 4.46 9.16 -8.75
C ASP A 84 4.40 8.11 -7.66
N LEU A 85 5.52 7.43 -7.38
CA LEU A 85 5.61 6.46 -6.29
C LEU A 85 5.44 7.12 -4.93
N SER A 86 6.05 8.28 -4.72
CA SER A 86 5.90 9.02 -3.47
C SER A 86 4.44 9.40 -3.23
N ILE A 87 3.76 9.88 -4.26
CA ILE A 87 2.34 10.21 -4.20
C ILE A 87 1.51 8.95 -3.90
N CYS A 88 1.80 7.85 -4.57
CA CYS A 88 1.12 6.57 -4.40
C CYS A 88 1.26 6.06 -2.96
N LEU A 89 2.48 6.07 -2.41
CA LEU A 89 2.75 5.64 -1.05
C LEU A 89 2.01 6.51 -0.03
N ASN A 90 1.98 7.81 -0.25
CA ASN A 90 1.25 8.73 0.62
C ASN A 90 -0.25 8.49 0.58
N ARG A 91 -0.80 8.19 -0.60
CA ARG A 91 -2.23 7.84 -0.75
C ARG A 91 -2.57 6.56 -0.01
N ILE A 92 -1.76 5.51 -0.15
CA ILE A 92 -1.95 4.24 0.55
C ILE A 92 -1.92 4.47 2.05
N THR A 93 -0.92 5.19 2.55
CA THR A 93 -0.76 5.48 3.97
C THR A 93 -1.96 6.27 4.50
N SER A 94 -2.39 7.31 3.78
CA SER A 94 -3.53 8.13 4.18
C SER A 94 -4.83 7.33 4.20
N SER A 95 -5.01 6.42 3.25
CA SER A 95 -6.20 5.57 3.18
C SER A 95 -6.25 4.55 4.30
N PHE A 96 -5.09 4.05 4.73
CA PHE A 96 -5.00 3.00 5.75
C PHE A 96 -5.00 3.53 7.17
N ARG A 97 -4.47 4.74 7.39
CA ARG A 97 -4.25 5.28 8.74
C ARG A 97 -5.51 5.33 9.58
N PRO A 98 -6.65 5.84 9.08
CA PRO A 98 -7.87 5.87 9.90
C PRO A 98 -8.33 4.50 10.34
N ALA A 99 -8.25 3.50 9.47
CA ALA A 99 -8.63 2.13 9.81
C ALA A 99 -7.69 1.52 10.86
N LEU A 100 -6.39 1.77 10.74
CA LEU A 100 -5.42 1.27 11.70
C LEU A 100 -5.57 1.98 13.06
N ASP A 101 -5.82 3.28 13.05
CA ASP A 101 -6.08 4.04 14.28
C ASP A 101 -7.32 3.52 14.99
N TYR A 102 -8.39 3.24 14.24
CA TYR A 102 -9.62 2.67 14.79
C TYR A 102 -9.38 1.32 15.45
N LEU A 103 -8.52 0.48 14.84
CA LEU A 103 -8.18 -0.84 15.38
C LEU A 103 -7.14 -0.78 16.51
N GLY A 104 -6.63 0.41 16.83
CA GLY A 104 -5.61 0.59 17.86
C GLY A 104 -4.22 0.15 17.43
N ILE A 105 -4.00 0.01 16.13
CA ILE A 105 -2.68 -0.38 15.59
C ILE A 105 -1.89 0.89 15.29
N SER A 106 -0.70 0.98 15.87
CA SER A 106 0.22 2.08 15.57
C SER A 106 0.93 1.80 14.26
N PHE A 107 0.82 2.73 13.31
CA PHE A 107 1.48 2.64 12.02
C PHE A 107 2.20 3.94 11.72
N GLU A 108 3.53 3.87 11.69
CA GLU A 108 4.36 5.01 11.37
C GLU A 108 5.04 4.77 10.03
N THR A 109 4.99 5.80 9.17
CA THR A 109 5.68 5.78 7.89
C THR A 109 6.67 6.91 7.82
N ASP A 110 7.86 6.60 7.38
CA ASP A 110 8.89 7.59 7.08
C ASP A 110 9.17 7.54 5.60
N ILE A 111 8.33 8.26 4.84
CA ILE A 111 8.47 8.35 3.39
C ILE A 111 9.15 9.67 3.07
N PRO A 112 10.40 9.64 2.58
CA PRO A 112 11.09 10.87 2.23
C PRO A 112 10.36 11.61 1.10
N ARG A 113 10.27 12.93 1.23
CA ARG A 113 9.67 13.76 0.18
C ARG A 113 10.45 13.72 -1.11
N ASP A 114 11.76 13.55 -0.98
CA ASP A 114 12.70 13.49 -2.10
C ASP A 114 13.22 12.07 -2.19
N LEU A 115 12.45 11.19 -2.82
CA LEU A 115 12.93 9.85 -3.15
C LEU A 115 13.95 9.99 -4.28
N PRO A 116 15.18 9.52 -4.08
CA PRO A 116 16.23 9.64 -5.08
C PRO A 116 15.95 8.84 -6.36
#